data_278ea13acc151324452bf9ea591a6ebd
#
_entry.id   278ea13acc151324452bf9ea591a6ebd
#
_cell.length_a   1.000
_cell.length_b   1.000
_cell.length_c   1.000
_cell.angle_alpha   90.00
_cell.angle_beta   90.00
_cell.angle_gamma   90.00
#
_symmetry.space_group_name_H-M   'P 1'
#
loop_
_entity.id
_entity.type
_entity.pdbx_description
1 polymer ?
#
loop_
_entity_poly.entity_id
_entity_poly.type
_entity_poly.pdbx_seq_one_letter_code
_entity_poly.pdbx_strand_id
1 'polypeptide(L)'
;MTKLILIRHGQTVWNKLGRYQGQADVELSDAGKKQAELLEENFPYDNVAAIYSSNLKRAVETAQAVADKFNLTVNPCQEFREINFGEWEGLTYEEIHGKWPKEHEMLFKSPDKLVCPGGEGFKDVQERAVEKMQEIIRENDGKQVVIAAHGGVIRTMLCHALGLSLQNMWHIKQDNTAINVVSAYNEGMVVELLNSTQHLAGMTNNFCDNFSAASVKGNEKC
;
A
#
# COMPACT_ATOMS: atom_id res chain seq x y z
N MET A 1 21.42 -1.67 -10.73
CA MET A 1 20.63 -1.23 -9.54
C MET A 1 19.29 -0.68 -10.00
N THR A 2 18.19 -1.24 -9.57
CA THR A 2 16.82 -0.77 -9.89
C THR A 2 16.26 0.00 -8.71
N LYS A 3 15.72 1.20 -8.94
CA LYS A 3 15.05 2.00 -7.90
C LYS A 3 13.54 1.80 -8.01
N LEU A 4 12.93 1.28 -6.96
CA LEU A 4 11.50 1.09 -6.81
C LEU A 4 10.91 2.24 -6.00
N ILE A 5 9.90 2.92 -6.56
CA ILE A 5 9.13 3.97 -5.90
C ILE A 5 7.74 3.39 -5.64
N LEU A 6 7.51 2.97 -4.38
CA LEU A 6 6.26 2.33 -3.96
C LEU A 6 5.29 3.40 -3.46
N ILE A 7 4.08 3.44 -4.01
CA ILE A 7 3.07 4.45 -3.69
C ILE A 7 1.79 3.77 -3.23
N ARG A 8 1.29 4.12 -2.04
CA ARG A 8 -0.04 3.71 -1.62
C ARG A 8 -1.10 4.53 -2.37
N HIS A 9 -2.20 3.90 -2.78
CA HIS A 9 -3.33 4.60 -3.40
C HIS A 9 -3.85 5.77 -2.56
N GLY A 10 -4.48 6.75 -3.20
CA GLY A 10 -5.15 7.88 -2.56
C GLY A 10 -6.32 7.46 -1.66
N GLN A 11 -6.80 8.36 -0.81
CA GLN A 11 -7.91 8.08 0.10
C GLN A 11 -9.16 7.67 -0.69
N THR A 12 -9.84 6.61 -0.22
CA THR A 12 -11.14 6.18 -0.75
C THR A 12 -12.27 6.59 0.19
N VAL A 13 -13.52 6.47 -0.29
CA VAL A 13 -14.70 6.68 0.56
C VAL A 13 -14.75 5.70 1.74
N TRP A 14 -14.27 4.47 1.56
CA TRP A 14 -14.21 3.48 2.64
C TRP A 14 -13.07 3.72 3.63
N ASN A 15 -11.94 4.31 3.22
CA ASN A 15 -10.94 4.79 4.18
C ASN A 15 -11.55 5.80 5.14
N LYS A 16 -12.32 6.77 4.63
CA LYS A 16 -13.01 7.77 5.44
C LYS A 16 -14.03 7.17 6.41
N LEU A 17 -14.69 6.07 6.01
CA LEU A 17 -15.70 5.39 6.82
C LEU A 17 -15.14 4.30 7.75
N GLY A 18 -13.82 4.07 7.76
CA GLY A 18 -13.21 3.04 8.58
C GLY A 18 -13.55 1.60 8.16
N ARG A 19 -13.92 1.40 6.87
CA ARG A 19 -14.28 0.07 6.36
C ARG A 19 -13.10 -0.65 5.74
N TYR A 20 -13.00 -1.95 5.99
CA TYR A 20 -12.00 -2.82 5.36
C TYR A 20 -12.33 -2.99 3.88
N GLN A 21 -11.38 -2.71 3.01
CA GLN A 21 -11.63 -2.68 1.56
C GLN A 21 -11.29 -3.99 0.87
N GLY A 22 -10.12 -4.54 1.18
CA GLY A 22 -9.61 -5.71 0.51
C GLY A 22 -9.57 -5.53 -1.01
N GLN A 23 -10.19 -6.45 -1.73
CA GLN A 23 -10.26 -6.43 -3.18
C GLN A 23 -11.56 -5.80 -3.73
N ALA A 24 -12.46 -5.31 -2.86
CA ALA A 24 -13.58 -4.49 -3.30
C ALA A 24 -13.07 -3.26 -4.07
N ASP A 25 -13.70 -2.98 -5.23
CA ASP A 25 -13.23 -1.95 -6.16
C ASP A 25 -13.85 -0.58 -5.83
N VAL A 26 -13.39 -0.01 -4.71
CA VAL A 26 -13.86 1.25 -4.16
C VAL A 26 -13.11 2.43 -4.80
N GLU A 27 -13.84 3.47 -5.18
CA GLU A 27 -13.32 4.67 -5.84
C GLU A 27 -12.58 5.59 -4.85
N LEU A 28 -11.70 6.44 -5.38
CA LEU A 28 -11.09 7.54 -4.63
C LEU A 28 -12.18 8.50 -4.14
N SER A 29 -12.01 9.01 -2.91
CA SER A 29 -12.77 10.15 -2.41
C SER A 29 -12.29 11.44 -3.08
N ASP A 30 -13.05 12.55 -2.92
CA ASP A 30 -12.59 13.86 -3.42
C ASP A 30 -11.22 14.25 -2.84
N ALA A 31 -10.98 13.92 -1.56
CA ALA A 31 -9.67 14.10 -0.95
C ALA A 31 -8.60 13.21 -1.60
N GLY A 32 -8.95 11.96 -1.94
CA GLY A 32 -8.04 11.05 -2.64
C GLY A 32 -7.69 11.50 -4.05
N LYS A 33 -8.65 12.06 -4.78
CA LYS A 33 -8.41 12.67 -6.10
C LYS A 33 -7.46 13.88 -5.97
N LYS A 34 -7.70 14.74 -4.98
CA LYS A 34 -6.79 15.87 -4.70
C LYS A 34 -5.39 15.42 -4.29
N GLN A 35 -5.27 14.32 -3.54
CA GLN A 35 -3.98 13.71 -3.23
C GLN A 35 -3.25 13.23 -4.49
N ALA A 36 -3.96 12.61 -5.45
CA ALA A 36 -3.40 12.18 -6.71
C ALA A 36 -2.94 13.37 -7.59
N GLU A 37 -3.71 14.45 -7.65
CA GLU A 37 -3.30 15.69 -8.32
C GLU A 37 -2.01 16.28 -7.72
N LEU A 38 -1.94 16.40 -6.40
CA LEU A 38 -0.74 16.89 -5.73
C LEU A 38 0.46 15.95 -5.89
N LEU A 39 0.21 14.66 -6.00
CA LEU A 39 1.25 13.68 -6.31
C LEU A 39 1.82 13.92 -7.71
N GLU A 40 0.98 14.18 -8.72
CA GLU A 40 1.41 14.56 -10.07
C GLU A 40 2.23 15.85 -10.06
N GLU A 41 1.67 16.92 -9.48
CA GLU A 41 2.30 18.23 -9.43
C GLU A 41 3.67 18.21 -8.75
N ASN A 42 3.76 17.55 -7.60
CA ASN A 42 4.90 17.59 -6.69
C ASN A 42 5.68 16.26 -6.61
N PHE A 43 5.56 15.38 -7.62
CA PHE A 43 6.30 14.12 -7.63
C PHE A 43 7.81 14.37 -7.65
N PRO A 44 8.57 13.86 -6.64
CA PRO A 44 9.93 14.34 -6.38
C PRO A 44 11.02 13.61 -7.20
N TYR A 45 10.64 12.74 -8.12
CA TYR A 45 11.58 11.96 -8.92
C TYR A 45 11.43 12.26 -10.40
N ASP A 46 12.55 12.22 -11.11
CA ASP A 46 12.62 12.35 -12.55
C ASP A 46 13.03 11.01 -13.19
N ASN A 47 12.95 10.91 -14.52
CA ASN A 47 13.42 9.75 -15.28
C ASN A 47 12.77 8.42 -14.88
N VAL A 48 11.46 8.44 -14.58
CA VAL A 48 10.69 7.22 -14.41
C VAL A 48 10.59 6.48 -15.74
N ALA A 49 10.99 5.20 -15.76
CA ALA A 49 11.05 4.39 -16.97
C ALA A 49 9.79 3.54 -17.20
N ALA A 50 9.11 3.14 -16.12
CA ALA A 50 7.88 2.34 -16.18
C ALA A 50 7.03 2.56 -14.94
N ILE A 51 5.71 2.35 -15.09
CA ILE A 51 4.74 2.46 -14.01
C ILE A 51 3.91 1.18 -13.99
N TYR A 52 3.90 0.53 -12.83
CA TYR A 52 3.08 -0.64 -12.52
C TYR A 52 2.05 -0.26 -11.45
N SER A 53 0.92 -0.94 -11.46
CA SER A 53 -0.14 -0.71 -10.47
C SER A 53 -0.89 -1.98 -10.16
N SER A 54 -1.40 -2.11 -8.93
CA SER A 54 -2.55 -2.97 -8.71
C SER A 54 -3.65 -2.63 -9.73
N ASN A 55 -4.37 -3.62 -10.21
CA ASN A 55 -5.47 -3.39 -11.18
C ASN A 55 -6.78 -2.96 -10.52
N LEU A 56 -6.80 -2.65 -9.20
CA LEU A 56 -7.95 -2.02 -8.54
C LEU A 56 -7.98 -0.52 -8.87
N LYS A 57 -9.17 0.02 -9.16
CA LYS A 57 -9.38 1.40 -9.66
C LYS A 57 -8.61 2.44 -8.86
N ARG A 58 -8.73 2.43 -7.53
CA ARG A 58 -8.05 3.39 -6.64
C ARG A 58 -6.53 3.45 -6.83
N ALA A 59 -5.91 2.30 -7.11
CA ALA A 59 -4.46 2.23 -7.36
C ALA A 59 -4.13 2.67 -8.78
N VAL A 60 -4.93 2.27 -9.77
CA VAL A 60 -4.78 2.69 -11.17
C VAL A 60 -4.94 4.22 -11.29
N GLU A 61 -5.97 4.81 -10.70
CA GLU A 61 -6.20 6.27 -10.73
C GLU A 61 -5.02 7.03 -10.07
N THR A 62 -4.49 6.50 -8.96
CA THR A 62 -3.32 7.10 -8.31
C THR A 62 -2.06 6.97 -9.18
N ALA A 63 -1.85 5.82 -9.83
CA ALA A 63 -0.73 5.59 -10.74
C ALA A 63 -0.83 6.46 -11.99
N GLN A 64 -2.05 6.69 -12.50
CA GLN A 64 -2.31 7.48 -13.70
C GLN A 64 -1.82 8.92 -13.53
N ALA A 65 -2.01 9.53 -12.36
CA ALA A 65 -1.51 10.87 -12.08
C ALA A 65 0.01 10.97 -12.28
N VAL A 66 0.78 9.94 -11.85
CA VAL A 66 2.23 9.90 -12.10
C VAL A 66 2.52 9.58 -13.57
N ALA A 67 1.72 8.71 -14.20
CA ALA A 67 1.91 8.33 -15.60
C ALA A 67 1.73 9.52 -16.55
N ASP A 68 0.74 10.37 -16.29
CA ASP A 68 0.45 11.57 -17.08
C ASP A 68 1.64 12.55 -17.05
N LYS A 69 2.29 12.73 -15.89
CA LYS A 69 3.49 13.56 -15.76
C LYS A 69 4.63 13.12 -16.68
N PHE A 70 4.80 11.82 -16.92
CA PHE A 70 5.90 11.26 -17.71
C PHE A 70 5.48 10.78 -19.10
N ASN A 71 4.21 10.96 -19.47
CA ASN A 71 3.62 10.43 -20.71
C ASN A 71 3.88 8.91 -20.87
N LEU A 72 3.67 8.18 -19.77
CA LEU A 72 3.83 6.72 -19.69
C LEU A 72 2.46 6.03 -19.56
N THR A 73 2.45 4.74 -19.85
CA THR A 73 1.27 3.87 -19.65
C THR A 73 1.38 3.14 -18.33
N VAL A 74 0.27 3.03 -17.61
CA VAL A 74 0.17 2.20 -16.40
C VAL A 74 0.06 0.73 -16.80
N ASN A 75 0.91 -0.13 -16.23
CA ASN A 75 0.88 -1.57 -16.40
C ASN A 75 0.15 -2.22 -15.22
N PRO A 76 -1.10 -2.69 -15.37
CA PRO A 76 -1.85 -3.28 -14.28
C PRO A 76 -1.35 -4.69 -13.94
N CYS A 77 -1.18 -4.97 -12.63
CA CYS A 77 -0.70 -6.24 -12.08
C CYS A 77 -1.65 -6.73 -10.99
N GLN A 78 -2.17 -7.96 -11.11
CA GLN A 78 -3.06 -8.54 -10.10
C GLN A 78 -2.30 -8.86 -8.81
N GLU A 79 -1.02 -9.17 -8.92
CA GLU A 79 -0.12 -9.52 -7.83
C GLU A 79 0.02 -8.40 -6.81
N PHE A 80 -0.28 -7.16 -7.19
CA PHE A 80 -0.28 -6.00 -6.31
C PHE A 80 -1.66 -5.65 -5.72
N ARG A 81 -2.71 -6.46 -5.93
CA ARG A 81 -3.99 -6.30 -5.23
C ARG A 81 -3.80 -6.35 -3.73
N GLU A 82 -4.63 -5.58 -3.00
CA GLU A 82 -4.69 -5.65 -1.54
C GLU A 82 -5.02 -7.07 -1.09
N ILE A 83 -4.74 -7.37 0.18
CA ILE A 83 -5.18 -8.62 0.77
C ILE A 83 -6.68 -8.82 0.53
N ASN A 84 -7.06 -10.01 0.08
CA ASN A 84 -8.46 -10.41 0.04
C ASN A 84 -8.93 -10.62 1.48
N PHE A 85 -9.68 -9.66 2.01
CA PHE A 85 -10.23 -9.74 3.35
C PHE A 85 -11.47 -10.67 3.45
N GLY A 86 -11.96 -11.20 2.32
CA GLY A 86 -13.08 -12.12 2.28
C GLY A 86 -14.33 -11.54 2.96
N GLU A 87 -14.84 -12.24 3.99
CA GLU A 87 -16.04 -11.83 4.70
C GLU A 87 -15.93 -10.53 5.49
N TRP A 88 -14.74 -9.97 5.62
CA TRP A 88 -14.51 -8.69 6.32
C TRP A 88 -14.68 -7.48 5.38
N GLU A 89 -14.71 -7.68 4.06
CA GLU A 89 -14.82 -6.59 3.11
C GLU A 89 -16.13 -5.80 3.30
N GLY A 90 -16.00 -4.47 3.39
CA GLY A 90 -17.11 -3.56 3.65
C GLY A 90 -17.52 -3.40 5.12
N LEU A 91 -16.97 -4.20 6.03
CA LEU A 91 -17.25 -4.12 7.47
C LEU A 91 -16.31 -3.13 8.17
N THR A 92 -16.76 -2.58 9.30
CA THR A 92 -15.94 -1.78 10.22
C THR A 92 -15.16 -2.66 11.19
N TYR A 93 -14.24 -2.04 11.93
CA TYR A 93 -13.49 -2.70 13.02
C TYR A 93 -14.44 -3.40 14.01
N GLU A 94 -15.46 -2.69 14.47
CA GLU A 94 -16.40 -3.17 15.49
C GLU A 94 -17.26 -4.34 14.96
N GLU A 95 -17.68 -4.25 13.70
CA GLU A 95 -18.48 -5.30 13.03
C GLU A 95 -17.66 -6.60 12.90
N ILE A 96 -16.38 -6.48 12.48
CA ILE A 96 -15.47 -7.64 12.37
C ILE A 96 -15.18 -8.22 13.75
N HIS A 97 -14.79 -7.37 14.71
CA HIS A 97 -14.45 -7.82 16.06
C HIS A 97 -15.64 -8.53 16.74
N GLY A 98 -16.85 -8.06 16.49
CA GLY A 98 -18.05 -8.68 17.02
C GLY A 98 -18.33 -10.09 16.50
N LYS A 99 -17.96 -10.36 15.24
CA LYS A 99 -18.19 -11.65 14.56
C LYS A 99 -17.01 -12.61 14.65
N TRP A 100 -15.79 -12.10 14.53
CA TRP A 100 -14.54 -12.87 14.47
C TRP A 100 -13.48 -12.30 15.42
N PRO A 101 -13.72 -12.26 16.74
CA PRO A 101 -12.83 -11.59 17.68
C PRO A 101 -11.41 -12.16 17.70
N LYS A 102 -11.25 -13.48 17.53
CA LYS A 102 -9.94 -14.15 17.54
C LYS A 102 -9.13 -13.83 16.30
N GLU A 103 -9.73 -14.02 15.12
CA GLU A 103 -9.09 -13.74 13.84
C GLU A 103 -8.74 -12.25 13.70
N HIS A 104 -9.64 -11.38 14.18
CA HIS A 104 -9.41 -9.94 14.16
C HIS A 104 -8.27 -9.52 15.13
N GLU A 105 -8.14 -10.18 16.26
CA GLU A 105 -6.99 -9.96 17.14
C GLU A 105 -5.67 -10.43 16.49
N MET A 106 -5.71 -11.54 15.74
CA MET A 106 -4.56 -12.04 15.01
C MET A 106 -4.08 -11.07 13.92
N LEU A 107 -4.94 -10.26 13.32
CA LEU A 107 -4.56 -9.23 12.35
C LEU A 107 -3.43 -8.34 12.86
N PHE A 108 -3.44 -8.00 14.15
CA PHE A 108 -2.46 -7.11 14.75
C PHE A 108 -1.37 -7.84 15.53
N LYS A 109 -1.69 -8.95 16.19
CA LYS A 109 -0.75 -9.68 17.05
C LYS A 109 0.08 -10.74 16.32
N SER A 110 -0.48 -11.33 15.28
CA SER A 110 0.16 -12.43 14.54
C SER A 110 -0.26 -12.41 13.07
N PRO A 111 -0.03 -11.30 12.34
CA PRO A 111 -0.45 -11.17 10.94
C PRO A 111 0.14 -12.26 10.04
N ASP A 112 1.31 -12.79 10.39
CA ASP A 112 1.96 -13.91 9.70
C ASP A 112 1.18 -15.24 9.80
N LYS A 113 0.23 -15.35 10.73
CA LYS A 113 -0.59 -16.54 10.95
C LYS A 113 -2.06 -16.34 10.58
N LEU A 114 -2.45 -15.09 10.33
CA LEU A 114 -3.82 -14.78 9.95
C LEU A 114 -4.11 -15.32 8.54
N VAL A 115 -5.26 -15.97 8.42
CA VAL A 115 -5.97 -16.17 7.15
C VAL A 115 -7.37 -15.60 7.35
N CYS A 116 -7.77 -14.64 6.53
CA CYS A 116 -9.08 -14.01 6.64
C CYS A 116 -10.18 -15.00 6.26
N PRO A 117 -11.32 -15.04 6.96
CA PRO A 117 -12.45 -15.90 6.60
C PRO A 117 -12.91 -15.65 5.16
N GLY A 118 -12.84 -16.68 4.32
CA GLY A 118 -13.16 -16.56 2.89
C GLY A 118 -12.17 -15.73 2.06
N GLY A 119 -11.00 -15.41 2.62
CA GLY A 119 -9.97 -14.57 1.99
C GLY A 119 -8.59 -15.22 2.00
N GLU A 120 -7.54 -14.38 2.04
CA GLU A 120 -6.14 -14.81 2.03
C GLU A 120 -5.38 -14.36 3.29
N GLY A 121 -4.16 -14.83 3.47
CA GLY A 121 -3.25 -14.40 4.53
C GLY A 121 -2.16 -13.44 4.01
N PHE A 122 -1.47 -12.73 4.93
CA PHE A 122 -0.38 -11.84 4.53
C PHE A 122 0.84 -12.56 3.98
N LYS A 123 1.01 -13.86 4.24
CA LYS A 123 2.05 -14.66 3.59
C LYS A 123 1.79 -14.81 2.10
N ASP A 124 0.55 -15.11 1.71
CA ASP A 124 0.15 -15.23 0.32
C ASP A 124 0.33 -13.90 -0.42
N VAL A 125 -0.06 -12.78 0.26
CA VAL A 125 0.17 -11.42 -0.26
C VAL A 125 1.65 -11.13 -0.46
N GLN A 126 2.50 -11.47 0.51
CA GLN A 126 3.94 -11.24 0.40
C GLN A 126 4.53 -12.06 -0.74
N GLU A 127 4.19 -13.33 -0.85
CA GLU A 127 4.71 -14.24 -1.88
C GLU A 127 4.42 -13.68 -3.28
N ARG A 128 3.15 -13.41 -3.62
CA ARG A 128 2.77 -12.89 -4.95
C ARG A 128 3.36 -11.51 -5.24
N ALA A 129 3.35 -10.61 -4.26
CA ALA A 129 3.83 -9.25 -4.46
C ALA A 129 5.36 -9.18 -4.60
N VAL A 130 6.10 -9.97 -3.81
CA VAL A 130 7.57 -10.04 -3.88
C VAL A 130 8.03 -10.72 -5.17
N GLU A 131 7.37 -11.80 -5.58
CA GLU A 131 7.69 -12.47 -6.85
C GLU A 131 7.57 -11.49 -8.03
N LYS A 132 6.45 -10.76 -8.11
CA LYS A 132 6.24 -9.75 -9.16
C LYS A 132 7.21 -8.57 -9.04
N MET A 133 7.50 -8.11 -7.84
CA MET A 133 8.50 -7.08 -7.61
C MET A 133 9.89 -7.50 -8.11
N GLN A 134 10.30 -8.73 -7.86
CA GLN A 134 11.58 -9.25 -8.33
C GLN A 134 11.63 -9.40 -9.86
N GLU A 135 10.53 -9.77 -10.52
CA GLU A 135 10.41 -9.76 -11.98
C GLU A 135 10.64 -8.36 -12.53
N ILE A 136 9.93 -7.35 -11.98
CA ILE A 136 10.06 -5.94 -12.37
C ILE A 136 11.50 -5.44 -12.19
N ILE A 137 12.17 -5.83 -11.10
CA ILE A 137 13.58 -5.48 -10.86
C ILE A 137 14.47 -6.01 -11.99
N ARG A 138 14.29 -7.28 -12.37
CA ARG A 138 15.09 -7.90 -13.44
C ARG A 138 14.87 -7.23 -14.81
N GLU A 139 13.63 -6.86 -15.12
CA GLU A 139 13.27 -6.23 -16.40
C GLU A 139 13.71 -4.76 -16.51
N ASN A 140 13.98 -4.12 -15.38
CA ASN A 140 14.26 -2.68 -15.32
C ASN A 140 15.62 -2.36 -14.68
N ASP A 141 16.62 -3.19 -14.92
CA ASP A 141 17.95 -2.91 -14.36
C ASP A 141 18.48 -1.54 -14.81
N GLY A 142 19.06 -0.80 -13.88
CA GLY A 142 19.56 0.55 -14.09
C GLY A 142 18.51 1.65 -14.10
N LYS A 143 17.23 1.33 -13.91
CA LYS A 143 16.10 2.27 -14.09
C LYS A 143 15.36 2.57 -12.77
N GLN A 144 14.55 3.64 -12.82
CA GLN A 144 13.58 3.96 -11.77
C GLN A 144 12.18 3.54 -12.24
N VAL A 145 11.45 2.83 -11.39
CA VAL A 145 10.08 2.38 -11.68
C VAL A 145 9.15 2.71 -10.52
N VAL A 146 7.91 3.01 -10.85
CA VAL A 146 6.84 3.26 -9.88
C VAL A 146 5.97 2.01 -9.75
N ILE A 147 5.58 1.68 -8.53
CA ILE A 147 4.59 0.63 -8.22
C ILE A 147 3.52 1.24 -7.31
N ALA A 148 2.31 1.44 -7.83
CA ALA A 148 1.17 1.87 -7.05
C ALA A 148 0.40 0.65 -6.51
N ALA A 149 0.24 0.59 -5.19
CA ALA A 149 -0.38 -0.54 -4.51
C ALA A 149 -1.17 -0.10 -3.27
N HIS A 150 -1.25 -0.97 -2.28
CA HIS A 150 -2.09 -0.83 -1.08
C HIS A 150 -1.28 -0.94 0.19
N GLY A 151 -1.90 -0.56 1.32
CA GLY A 151 -1.21 -0.50 2.60
C GLY A 151 -0.64 -1.84 3.07
N GLY A 152 -1.42 -2.92 2.96
CA GLY A 152 -0.97 -4.27 3.32
C GLY A 152 0.15 -4.76 2.41
N VAL A 153 -0.04 -4.65 1.10
CA VAL A 153 0.92 -5.08 0.08
C VAL A 153 2.27 -4.37 0.23
N ILE A 154 2.26 -3.03 0.36
CA ILE A 154 3.51 -2.26 0.51
C ILE A 154 4.23 -2.66 1.80
N ARG A 155 3.52 -2.86 2.91
CA ARG A 155 4.12 -3.33 4.16
C ARG A 155 4.78 -4.70 4.00
N THR A 156 4.14 -5.64 3.27
CA THR A 156 4.75 -6.96 3.06
C THR A 156 5.99 -6.90 2.19
N MET A 157 6.00 -6.06 1.14
CA MET A 157 7.18 -5.81 0.30
C MET A 157 8.32 -5.15 1.11
N LEU A 158 7.98 -4.16 1.95
CA LEU A 158 8.96 -3.48 2.81
C LEU A 158 9.53 -4.43 3.89
N CYS A 159 8.71 -5.30 4.48
CA CYS A 159 9.20 -6.34 5.38
C CYS A 159 10.22 -7.25 4.67
N HIS A 160 9.93 -7.66 3.43
CA HIS A 160 10.88 -8.44 2.64
C HIS A 160 12.19 -7.67 2.39
N ALA A 161 12.11 -6.41 1.94
CA ALA A 161 13.28 -5.58 1.64
C ALA A 161 14.17 -5.33 2.87
N LEU A 162 13.56 -5.22 4.06
CA LEU A 162 14.24 -5.00 5.34
C LEU A 162 14.67 -6.30 6.06
N GLY A 163 14.32 -7.48 5.53
CA GLY A 163 14.55 -8.76 6.20
C GLY A 163 13.75 -8.92 7.50
N LEU A 164 12.61 -8.24 7.62
CA LEU A 164 11.73 -8.28 8.79
C LEU A 164 10.68 -9.39 8.67
N SER A 165 10.37 -10.01 9.81
CA SER A 165 9.18 -10.86 9.91
C SER A 165 7.91 -10.05 9.66
N LEU A 166 6.89 -10.66 9.04
CA LEU A 166 5.55 -10.08 8.87
C LEU A 166 4.90 -9.67 10.19
N GLN A 167 5.30 -10.25 11.34
CA GLN A 167 4.86 -9.81 12.66
C GLN A 167 5.16 -8.33 12.94
N ASN A 168 6.14 -7.76 12.24
CA ASN A 168 6.56 -6.36 12.39
C ASN A 168 5.90 -5.42 11.38
N MET A 169 5.03 -5.91 10.47
CA MET A 169 4.51 -5.11 9.37
C MET A 169 3.74 -3.85 9.83
N TRP A 170 3.08 -3.93 10.98
CA TRP A 170 2.31 -2.81 11.53
C TRP A 170 3.17 -1.70 12.17
N HIS A 171 4.46 -1.94 12.36
CA HIS A 171 5.41 -0.90 12.75
C HIS A 171 5.80 0.03 11.59
N ILE A 172 5.43 -0.33 10.36
CA ILE A 172 5.68 0.47 9.16
C ILE A 172 4.41 1.26 8.83
N LYS A 173 4.43 2.58 9.08
CA LYS A 173 3.31 3.45 8.71
C LYS A 173 3.15 3.53 7.20
N GLN A 174 1.90 3.61 6.72
CA GLN A 174 1.58 3.83 5.31
C GLN A 174 0.36 4.76 5.21
N ASP A 175 0.59 6.04 4.95
CA ASP A 175 -0.47 7.03 4.68
C ASP A 175 -0.95 6.91 3.22
N ASN A 176 -2.14 7.46 2.90
CA ASN A 176 -2.60 7.53 1.52
C ASN A 176 -1.64 8.39 0.67
N THR A 177 -1.35 7.97 -0.54
CA THR A 177 -0.33 8.50 -1.46
C THR A 177 1.10 8.55 -0.90
N ALA A 178 1.37 7.95 0.25
CA ALA A 178 2.73 7.89 0.79
C ALA A 178 3.69 7.24 -0.21
N ILE A 179 4.87 7.86 -0.34
CA ILE A 179 5.97 7.41 -1.18
C ILE A 179 6.99 6.67 -0.30
N ASN A 180 7.38 5.48 -0.74
CA ASN A 180 8.48 4.72 -0.18
C ASN A 180 9.48 4.43 -1.28
N VAL A 181 10.78 4.36 -0.98
CA VAL A 181 11.83 4.10 -1.97
C VAL A 181 12.69 2.95 -1.53
N VAL A 182 12.86 2.00 -2.44
CA VAL A 182 13.72 0.83 -2.25
C VAL A 182 14.68 0.73 -3.44
N SER A 183 15.98 0.73 -3.17
CA SER A 183 17.01 0.45 -4.17
C SER A 183 17.43 -1.01 -4.12
N ALA A 184 17.24 -1.72 -5.23
CA ALA A 184 17.60 -3.11 -5.39
C ALA A 184 18.98 -3.25 -6.06
N TYR A 185 19.91 -3.88 -5.36
CA TYR A 185 21.25 -4.22 -5.81
C TYR A 185 21.38 -5.74 -5.98
N ASN A 186 22.49 -6.19 -6.54
CA ASN A 186 22.76 -7.62 -6.67
C ASN A 186 22.88 -8.32 -5.31
N GLU A 187 23.40 -7.59 -4.31
CA GLU A 187 23.68 -8.09 -2.97
C GLU A 187 22.51 -7.95 -2.00
N GLY A 188 21.43 -7.24 -2.39
CA GLY A 188 20.26 -7.04 -1.53
C GLY A 188 19.52 -5.73 -1.81
N MET A 189 18.63 -5.36 -0.90
CA MET A 189 17.79 -4.17 -1.03
C MET A 189 18.12 -3.17 0.07
N VAL A 190 18.03 -1.88 -0.26
CA VAL A 190 18.16 -0.76 0.67
C VAL A 190 16.89 0.07 0.66
N VAL A 191 16.25 0.24 1.80
CA VAL A 191 15.11 1.15 1.95
C VAL A 191 15.65 2.55 2.21
N GLU A 192 15.47 3.46 1.25
CA GLU A 192 15.99 4.83 1.31
C GLU A 192 14.98 5.82 1.93
N LEU A 193 13.68 5.53 1.78
CA LEU A 193 12.60 6.40 2.23
C LEU A 193 11.40 5.58 2.65
N LEU A 194 10.76 5.97 3.76
CA LEU A 194 9.51 5.37 4.23
C LEU A 194 8.46 6.45 4.45
N ASN A 195 7.25 6.17 3.97
CA ASN A 195 6.03 6.92 4.27
C ASN A 195 6.13 8.43 4.07
N SER A 196 6.83 8.91 3.04
CA SER A 196 6.89 10.34 2.74
C SER A 196 5.58 10.84 2.14
N THR A 197 5.06 11.93 2.71
CA THR A 197 3.88 12.64 2.22
C THR A 197 4.20 14.11 1.93
N GLN A 198 5.45 14.44 1.65
CA GLN A 198 5.91 15.81 1.43
C GLN A 198 5.21 16.49 0.24
N HIS A 199 4.82 15.73 -0.78
CA HIS A 199 4.04 16.23 -1.92
C HIS A 199 2.66 16.76 -1.53
N LEU A 200 2.14 16.40 -0.33
CA LEU A 200 0.89 16.91 0.22
C LEU A 200 1.07 18.15 1.10
N ALA A 201 2.25 18.78 1.08
CA ALA A 201 2.50 19.98 1.88
C ALA A 201 1.45 21.07 1.57
N GLY A 202 0.75 21.55 2.61
CA GLY A 202 -0.35 22.52 2.48
C GLY A 202 -1.76 21.91 2.49
N MET A 203 -1.95 20.59 2.33
CA MET A 203 -3.21 19.97 2.70
C MET A 203 -3.36 19.93 4.22
N THR A 204 -4.50 20.37 4.73
CA THR A 204 -4.86 20.18 6.15
C THR A 204 -5.07 18.69 6.39
N ASN A 205 -4.11 18.08 7.11
CA ASN A 205 -4.05 16.63 7.31
C ASN A 205 -5.07 16.19 8.36
N ASN A 206 -6.19 15.62 7.92
CA ASN A 206 -7.00 14.69 8.69
C ASN A 206 -6.81 13.26 8.13
N PHE A 207 -5.54 12.84 7.99
CA PHE A 207 -5.21 11.50 7.48
C PHE A 207 -5.12 10.53 8.66
N CYS A 208 -6.25 9.97 9.07
CA CYS A 208 -6.25 8.79 9.92
C CYS A 208 -5.95 7.58 9.03
N ASP A 209 -4.74 7.02 9.16
CA ASP A 209 -4.52 5.62 8.82
C ASP A 209 -5.29 4.81 9.87
N ASN A 210 -6.40 4.17 9.47
CA ASN A 210 -7.21 3.33 10.37
C ASN A 210 -6.39 2.17 10.97
N PHE A 211 -5.17 1.96 10.52
CA PHE A 211 -4.19 0.98 10.98
C PHE A 211 -2.96 1.65 11.63
N SER A 212 -3.12 2.82 12.26
CA SER A 212 -2.02 3.44 13.02
C SER A 212 -1.78 2.71 14.34
N ALA A 213 -0.62 2.98 14.97
CA ALA A 213 -0.22 2.40 16.27
C ALA A 213 -1.24 2.61 17.42
N ALA A 214 -2.30 3.41 17.22
CA ALA A 214 -3.43 3.53 18.13
C ALA A 214 -4.24 2.22 18.26
N SER A 215 -4.28 1.40 17.21
CA SER A 215 -4.88 0.06 17.25
C SER A 215 -4.03 -0.93 18.04
N VAL A 216 -2.75 -0.65 18.28
CA VAL A 216 -1.82 -1.47 19.08
C VAL A 216 -1.96 -1.15 20.58
N LYS A 217 -2.40 0.06 20.92
CA LYS A 217 -2.73 0.47 22.30
C LYS A 217 -4.26 0.51 22.41
N GLY A 218 -4.85 -0.53 22.97
CA GLY A 218 -6.29 -0.55 23.24
C GLY A 218 -6.75 0.78 23.86
N ASN A 219 -7.73 1.42 23.21
CA ASN A 219 -8.48 2.58 23.70
C ASN A 219 -7.69 3.88 23.96
N GLU A 220 -7.34 4.62 22.91
CA GLU A 220 -7.41 6.08 22.99
C GLU A 220 -8.10 6.57 21.71
N LYS A 221 -9.24 7.26 21.89
CA LYS A 221 -10.03 7.87 20.80
C LYS A 221 -9.24 8.98 20.14
N CYS A 222 -9.14 8.96 18.81
CA CYS A 222 -8.87 10.18 18.03
C CYS A 222 -10.07 11.11 18.09
#